data_f59c963b011cfe02e38d9be6cfe95b92
#
_entry.id   f59c963b011cfe02e38d9be6cfe95b92
#
_cell.length_a   1.000
_cell.length_b   1.000
_cell.length_c   1.000
_cell.angle_alpha   90.00
_cell.angle_beta   90.00
_cell.angle_gamma   90.00
#
_symmetry.space_group_name_H-M   'P 1'
#
loop_
_entity.id
_entity.type
_entity.pdbx_description
1 polymer ?
#
loop_
_entity_poly.entity_id
_entity_poly.type
_entity_poly.pdbx_seq_one_letter_code
_entity_poly.pdbx_strand_id
1 'polypeptide(L)'
;ENVFDDSVMKVRLPKSDFERVKTLMHEGGEITEDLADVVAQAMKEWALEKGATHYTHVFQPYVISVGAEKHDSFASVPVDGKIENTFTGKELLMGEPDASSFPSGGLRETCGARGYTAWDITSPVYIKEDTLCIPTAFCSYTGESLDTKTPLLKAMHAVSKQGVRLMRLFGNENTKRIYSYVGPEQEYFLVDKEKYLKRPDLIYS
;
A
#
# COMPACT_ATOMS: atom_id res chain seq x y z
N GLU A 1 12.60 8.33 10.21
CA GLU A 1 12.88 7.39 11.33
C GLU A 1 11.86 6.26 11.45
N ASN A 2 10.63 6.46 10.99
CA ASN A 2 9.53 5.48 11.03
C ASN A 2 9.11 5.01 9.64
N VAL A 3 10.02 4.97 8.69
CA VAL A 3 9.81 4.50 7.32
C VAL A 3 10.78 3.38 7.03
N PHE A 4 10.29 2.28 6.46
CA PHE A 4 11.09 1.15 6.00
C PHE A 4 11.66 1.47 4.61
N ASP A 5 12.61 2.40 4.58
CA ASP A 5 13.26 2.92 3.38
C ASP A 5 14.50 2.11 2.97
N ASP A 6 15.16 2.56 1.93
CA ASP A 6 16.38 1.94 1.41
C ASP A 6 17.48 1.80 2.47
N SER A 7 17.59 2.75 3.40
CA SER A 7 18.62 2.73 4.43
C SER A 7 18.36 1.62 5.45
N VAL A 8 17.10 1.44 5.82
CA VAL A 8 16.65 0.36 6.72
C VAL A 8 16.74 -1.00 6.03
N MET A 9 16.23 -1.10 4.80
CA MET A 9 16.29 -2.35 4.01
C MET A 9 17.73 -2.84 3.83
N LYS A 10 18.66 -1.95 3.49
CA LYS A 10 20.08 -2.28 3.27
C LYS A 10 20.77 -2.87 4.49
N VAL A 11 20.35 -2.49 5.69
CA VAL A 11 20.91 -3.00 6.95
C VAL A 11 20.27 -4.33 7.35
N ARG A 12 18.99 -4.54 7.01
CA ARG A 12 18.17 -5.65 7.52
C ARG A 12 18.02 -6.82 6.57
N LEU A 13 18.15 -6.57 5.26
CA LEU A 13 18.05 -7.61 4.26
C LEU A 13 19.43 -8.17 3.88
N PRO A 14 19.52 -9.45 3.55
CA PRO A 14 20.66 -9.97 2.83
C PRO A 14 20.91 -9.16 1.56
N LYS A 15 22.17 -8.93 1.21
CA LYS A 15 22.52 -8.08 0.07
C LYS A 15 21.85 -8.51 -1.23
N SER A 16 21.78 -9.80 -1.49
CA SER A 16 21.10 -10.35 -2.67
C SER A 16 19.62 -10.01 -2.71
N ASP A 17 18.93 -10.09 -1.57
CA ASP A 17 17.50 -9.84 -1.48
C ASP A 17 17.20 -8.33 -1.53
N PHE A 18 18.04 -7.50 -0.94
CA PHE A 18 17.98 -6.06 -1.12
C PHE A 18 18.05 -5.67 -2.61
N GLU A 19 19.01 -6.23 -3.36
CA GLU A 19 19.14 -5.95 -4.79
C GLU A 19 17.94 -6.46 -5.60
N ARG A 20 17.38 -7.63 -5.24
CA ARG A 20 16.15 -8.15 -5.85
C ARG A 20 14.96 -7.21 -5.61
N VAL A 21 14.77 -6.75 -4.38
CA VAL A 21 13.72 -5.77 -4.05
C VAL A 21 13.91 -4.48 -4.85
N LYS A 22 15.12 -3.94 -4.90
CA LYS A 22 15.43 -2.72 -5.68
C LYS A 22 15.14 -2.91 -7.16
N THR A 23 15.48 -4.05 -7.72
CA THR A 23 15.16 -4.37 -9.12
C THR A 23 13.66 -4.37 -9.36
N LEU A 24 12.87 -5.02 -8.47
CA LEU A 24 11.42 -5.02 -8.58
C LEU A 24 10.80 -3.62 -8.44
N MET A 25 11.32 -2.80 -7.53
CA MET A 25 10.87 -1.41 -7.38
C MET A 25 11.13 -0.57 -8.64
N HIS A 26 12.25 -0.78 -9.30
CA HIS A 26 12.67 0.02 -10.46
C HIS A 26 12.19 -0.53 -11.80
N GLU A 27 12.27 -1.82 -12.03
CA GLU A 27 11.93 -2.45 -13.30
C GLU A 27 10.51 -3.02 -13.34
N GLY A 28 9.91 -3.25 -12.18
CA GLY A 28 8.64 -3.98 -12.02
C GLY A 28 8.89 -5.49 -12.04
N GLY A 29 7.82 -6.26 -11.93
CA GLY A 29 7.85 -7.71 -11.91
C GLY A 29 7.00 -8.27 -10.75
N GLU A 30 7.00 -9.58 -10.61
CA GLU A 30 6.32 -10.27 -9.53
C GLU A 30 7.31 -10.59 -8.41
N ILE A 31 6.90 -10.34 -7.18
CA ILE A 31 7.66 -10.75 -6.01
C ILE A 31 7.41 -12.24 -5.76
N THR A 32 8.47 -13.00 -5.53
CA THR A 32 8.37 -14.42 -5.19
C THR A 32 8.09 -14.61 -3.70
N GLU A 33 7.45 -15.71 -3.34
CA GLU A 33 7.10 -16.02 -1.93
C GLU A 33 8.33 -16.01 -1.01
N ASP A 34 9.44 -16.60 -1.45
CA ASP A 34 10.69 -16.63 -0.70
C ASP A 34 11.21 -15.22 -0.39
N LEU A 35 11.16 -14.32 -1.37
CA LEU A 35 11.57 -12.93 -1.16
C LEU A 35 10.59 -12.17 -0.26
N ALA A 36 9.30 -12.41 -0.44
CA ALA A 36 8.28 -11.79 0.39
C ALA A 36 8.42 -12.20 1.87
N ASP A 37 8.73 -13.47 2.16
CA ASP A 37 8.97 -13.96 3.52
C ASP A 37 10.19 -13.29 4.17
N VAL A 38 11.30 -13.18 3.44
CA VAL A 38 12.51 -12.51 3.93
C VAL A 38 12.22 -11.03 4.23
N VAL A 39 11.51 -10.35 3.36
CA VAL A 39 11.15 -8.94 3.54
C VAL A 39 10.17 -8.77 4.70
N ALA A 40 9.16 -9.62 4.80
CA ALA A 40 8.17 -9.59 5.88
C ALA A 40 8.84 -9.81 7.25
N GLN A 41 9.75 -10.77 7.35
CA GLN A 41 10.50 -11.02 8.58
C GLN A 41 11.31 -9.77 9.00
N ALA A 42 12.02 -9.16 8.06
CA ALA A 42 12.80 -7.95 8.33
C ALA A 42 11.92 -6.76 8.73
N MET A 43 10.76 -6.59 8.11
CA MET A 43 9.77 -5.57 8.47
C MET A 43 9.20 -5.81 9.87
N LYS A 44 8.84 -7.04 10.19
CA LYS A 44 8.32 -7.41 11.51
C LYS A 44 9.33 -7.11 12.61
N GLU A 45 10.57 -7.55 12.46
CA GLU A 45 11.62 -7.30 13.45
C GLU A 45 11.84 -5.80 13.65
N TRP A 46 11.93 -5.05 12.56
CA TRP A 46 12.06 -3.60 12.61
C TRP A 46 10.86 -2.93 13.28
N ALA A 47 9.64 -3.36 12.96
CA ALA A 47 8.42 -2.82 13.54
C ALA A 47 8.32 -3.08 15.05
N LEU A 48 8.62 -4.30 15.49
CA LEU A 48 8.63 -4.67 16.91
C LEU A 48 9.68 -3.89 17.70
N GLU A 49 10.89 -3.69 17.16
CA GLU A 49 11.93 -2.86 17.77
C GLU A 49 11.49 -1.39 17.92
N LYS A 50 10.63 -0.91 17.04
CA LYS A 50 10.01 0.42 17.09
C LYS A 50 8.78 0.51 17.98
N GLY A 51 8.37 -0.61 18.59
CA GLY A 51 7.22 -0.68 19.50
C GLY A 51 5.88 -0.94 18.82
N ALA A 52 5.87 -1.26 17.52
CA ALA A 52 4.64 -1.65 16.85
C ALA A 52 4.15 -3.01 17.38
N THR A 53 2.84 -3.11 17.56
CA THR A 53 2.16 -4.33 18.04
C THR A 53 1.18 -4.89 17.01
N HIS A 54 0.82 -4.06 16.03
CA HIS A 54 -0.16 -4.36 14.99
C HIS A 54 0.39 -4.01 13.61
N TYR A 55 -0.27 -4.55 12.58
CA TYR A 55 -0.07 -4.16 11.19
C TYR A 55 -1.41 -3.93 10.50
N THR A 56 -1.41 -3.18 9.42
CA THR A 56 -2.59 -2.94 8.58
C THR A 56 -2.19 -2.66 7.15
N HIS A 57 -3.04 -3.07 6.21
CA HIS A 57 -2.93 -2.70 4.80
C HIS A 57 -3.68 -1.39 4.56
N VAL A 58 -2.99 -0.37 4.07
CA VAL A 58 -3.57 0.95 3.83
C VAL A 58 -3.75 1.20 2.34
N PHE A 59 -4.93 1.64 1.95
CA PHE A 59 -5.26 2.01 0.58
C PHE A 59 -6.14 3.26 0.58
N GLN A 60 -6.28 3.91 -0.55
CA GLN A 60 -7.08 5.12 -0.67
C GLN A 60 -8.41 4.85 -1.36
N PRO A 61 -9.51 5.46 -0.89
CA PRO A 61 -9.58 6.42 0.22
C PRO A 61 -9.45 5.74 1.59
N TYR A 62 -8.81 6.42 2.53
CA TYR A 62 -8.73 5.98 3.93
C TYR A 62 -9.08 7.13 4.88
N VAL A 63 -9.54 6.80 6.08
CA VAL A 63 -9.82 7.81 7.10
C VAL A 63 -8.52 8.36 7.69
N ILE A 64 -8.57 9.61 8.16
CA ILE A 64 -7.39 10.38 8.59
C ILE A 64 -6.59 9.70 9.70
N SER A 65 -7.24 8.97 10.58
CA SER A 65 -6.61 8.38 11.77
C SER A 65 -6.42 6.87 11.72
N VAL A 66 -7.04 6.20 10.77
CA VAL A 66 -7.07 4.73 10.70
C VAL A 66 -6.83 4.29 9.26
N GLY A 67 -6.11 3.22 9.07
CA GLY A 67 -6.02 2.54 7.78
C GLY A 67 -7.40 2.11 7.30
N ALA A 68 -7.55 1.92 6.00
CA ALA A 68 -8.81 1.50 5.41
C ALA A 68 -9.13 0.01 5.65
N GLU A 69 -8.20 -0.73 6.22
CA GLU A 69 -8.35 -2.13 6.58
C GLU A 69 -8.31 -2.31 8.11
N LYS A 70 -8.84 -3.42 8.60
CA LYS A 70 -8.77 -3.79 10.00
C LYS A 70 -7.31 -4.00 10.42
N HIS A 71 -6.98 -3.53 11.62
CA HIS A 71 -5.67 -3.79 12.20
C HIS A 71 -5.58 -5.22 12.70
N ASP A 72 -4.52 -5.90 12.33
CA ASP A 72 -4.17 -7.22 12.83
C ASP A 72 -3.01 -7.15 13.80
N SER A 73 -3.03 -8.01 14.83
CA SER A 73 -1.95 -8.13 15.80
C SER A 73 -0.81 -8.98 15.23
N PHE A 74 0.43 -8.62 15.54
CA PHE A 74 1.56 -9.53 15.33
C PHE A 74 1.50 -10.75 16.25
N ALA A 75 0.89 -10.62 17.43
CA ALA A 75 0.80 -11.70 18.39
C ALA A 75 -0.15 -12.81 17.88
N SER A 76 0.39 -14.00 17.72
CA SER A 76 -0.38 -15.17 17.33
C SER A 76 -1.15 -15.77 18.51
N VAL A 77 -2.07 -16.70 18.20
CA VAL A 77 -2.73 -17.51 19.22
C VAL A 77 -1.67 -18.31 19.99
N PRO A 78 -1.73 -18.33 21.33
CA PRO A 78 -0.74 -19.06 22.12
C PRO A 78 -0.69 -20.54 21.78
N VAL A 79 0.52 -21.03 21.50
CA VAL A 79 0.81 -22.45 21.33
C VAL A 79 1.74 -22.87 22.46
N ASP A 80 1.41 -23.94 23.16
CA ASP A 80 2.17 -24.43 24.33
C ASP A 80 2.46 -23.34 25.40
N GLY A 81 1.51 -22.43 25.57
CA GLY A 81 1.61 -21.35 26.56
C GLY A 81 2.56 -20.20 26.16
N LYS A 82 3.03 -20.17 24.92
CA LYS A 82 3.88 -19.08 24.39
C LYS A 82 3.14 -18.32 23.30
N ILE A 83 3.25 -17.00 23.36
CA ILE A 83 2.79 -16.10 22.30
C ILE A 83 3.99 -15.84 21.39
N GLU A 84 3.83 -16.11 20.11
CA GLU A 84 4.82 -15.78 19.08
C GLU A 84 4.31 -14.63 18.23
N ASN A 85 5.21 -13.76 17.82
CA ASN A 85 4.89 -12.72 16.86
C ASN A 85 5.09 -13.27 15.44
N THR A 86 4.01 -13.30 14.66
CA THR A 86 4.00 -13.83 13.29
C THR A 86 3.68 -12.71 12.30
N PHE A 87 4.37 -12.70 11.19
CA PHE A 87 4.09 -11.88 10.02
C PHE A 87 4.92 -12.46 8.88
N THR A 88 4.27 -13.07 7.91
CA THR A 88 4.89 -13.77 6.79
C THR A 88 4.71 -12.99 5.49
N GLY A 89 5.34 -13.46 4.44
CA GLY A 89 5.15 -12.88 3.10
C GLY A 89 3.69 -12.89 2.65
N LYS A 90 2.91 -13.87 3.10
CA LYS A 90 1.48 -13.92 2.78
C LYS A 90 0.73 -12.73 3.37
N GLU A 91 0.92 -12.43 4.67
CA GLU A 91 0.33 -11.28 5.31
C GLU A 91 0.87 -9.95 4.75
N LEU A 92 2.14 -9.90 4.34
CA LEU A 92 2.69 -8.73 3.67
C LEU A 92 2.04 -8.50 2.31
N LEU A 93 1.93 -9.55 1.50
CA LEU A 93 1.52 -9.42 0.10
C LEU A 93 0.03 -9.13 -0.06
N MET A 94 -0.84 -9.69 0.79
CA MET A 94 -2.27 -9.69 0.54
C MET A 94 -3.09 -9.66 1.83
N GLY A 95 -4.14 -8.82 1.83
CA GLY A 95 -5.23 -8.80 2.79
C GLY A 95 -6.57 -8.98 2.09
N GLU A 96 -7.63 -9.22 2.85
CA GLU A 96 -9.00 -9.41 2.35
C GLU A 96 -9.98 -8.44 3.05
N PRO A 97 -9.91 -7.11 2.75
CA PRO A 97 -10.83 -6.13 3.33
C PRO A 97 -12.22 -6.23 2.72
N ASP A 98 -13.18 -5.63 3.39
CA ASP A 98 -14.54 -5.43 2.91
C ASP A 98 -14.92 -3.95 2.87
N ALA A 99 -16.18 -3.65 2.50
CA ALA A 99 -16.66 -2.27 2.40
C ALA A 99 -16.67 -1.51 3.73
N SER A 100 -16.58 -2.17 4.88
CA SER A 100 -16.50 -1.51 6.19
C SER A 100 -15.21 -0.71 6.35
N SER A 101 -14.17 -1.06 5.57
CA SER A 101 -12.89 -0.35 5.49
C SER A 101 -12.96 0.97 4.73
N PHE A 102 -14.04 1.26 4.00
CA PHE A 102 -14.21 2.55 3.32
C PHE A 102 -14.68 3.65 4.26
N PRO A 103 -14.27 4.91 4.04
CA PRO A 103 -14.75 6.05 4.81
C PRO A 103 -16.27 6.23 4.79
N SER A 104 -16.95 5.82 3.71
CA SER A 104 -18.41 5.84 3.56
C SER A 104 -19.13 4.74 4.34
N GLY A 105 -18.37 3.76 4.86
CA GLY A 105 -18.84 2.72 5.81
C GLY A 105 -20.11 1.99 5.45
N GLY A 106 -21.02 1.71 5.44
CA GLY A 106 -22.27 0.99 5.19
C GLY A 106 -23.20 1.58 4.15
N LEU A 107 -22.79 2.60 3.42
CA LEU A 107 -23.60 3.18 2.33
C LEU A 107 -23.55 2.37 1.03
N ARG A 108 -22.70 1.35 0.97
CA ARG A 108 -22.58 0.44 -0.20
C ARG A 108 -22.91 -0.98 0.22
N GLU A 109 -23.36 -1.77 -0.73
CA GLU A 109 -23.51 -3.20 -0.54
C GLU A 109 -22.14 -3.84 -0.26
N THR A 110 -21.96 -4.33 0.96
CA THR A 110 -20.68 -4.87 1.41
C THR A 110 -20.27 -6.13 0.66
N CYS A 111 -21.24 -6.93 0.20
CA CYS A 111 -20.96 -8.14 -0.58
C CYS A 111 -20.33 -7.84 -1.96
N GLY A 112 -20.71 -6.73 -2.59
CA GLY A 112 -20.16 -6.31 -3.90
C GLY A 112 -18.79 -5.63 -3.80
N ALA A 113 -18.36 -5.21 -2.60
CA ALA A 113 -17.11 -4.50 -2.39
C ALA A 113 -16.01 -5.35 -1.73
N ARG A 114 -16.18 -6.65 -1.67
CA ARG A 114 -15.15 -7.57 -1.22
C ARG A 114 -14.08 -7.74 -2.30
N GLY A 115 -12.85 -7.87 -1.84
CA GLY A 115 -11.72 -8.03 -2.72
C GLY A 115 -10.46 -8.39 -1.93
N TYR A 116 -9.34 -8.06 -2.51
CA TYR A 116 -8.04 -8.24 -1.88
C TYR A 116 -7.19 -6.99 -2.04
N THR A 117 -6.32 -6.77 -1.07
CA THR A 117 -5.24 -5.81 -1.20
C THR A 117 -4.00 -6.50 -1.74
N ALA A 118 -3.20 -5.77 -2.50
CA ALA A 118 -1.90 -6.22 -2.96
C ALA A 118 -0.84 -5.19 -2.57
N TRP A 119 0.24 -5.64 -1.93
CA TRP A 119 1.31 -4.73 -1.52
C TRP A 119 1.85 -3.94 -2.70
N ASP A 120 1.88 -2.62 -2.54
CA ASP A 120 2.56 -1.73 -3.48
C ASP A 120 4.02 -1.55 -3.07
N ILE A 121 4.89 -2.36 -3.63
CA ILE A 121 6.33 -2.33 -3.36
C ILE A 121 6.99 -0.97 -3.70
N THR A 122 6.34 -0.13 -4.50
CA THR A 122 6.84 1.20 -4.88
C THR A 122 6.57 2.28 -3.84
N SER A 123 5.73 1.97 -2.85
CA SER A 123 5.41 2.86 -1.74
C SER A 123 6.06 2.37 -0.45
N PRO A 124 6.74 3.24 0.30
CA PRO A 124 7.43 2.82 1.52
C PRO A 124 6.43 2.41 2.61
N VAL A 125 6.72 1.30 3.26
CA VAL A 125 6.04 0.87 4.47
C VAL A 125 6.48 1.76 5.64
N TYR A 126 5.57 2.09 6.54
CA TYR A 126 5.84 3.01 7.64
C TYR A 126 5.13 2.63 8.93
N ILE A 127 5.62 3.15 10.05
CA ILE A 127 4.98 2.99 11.35
C ILE A 127 4.25 4.28 11.72
N LYS A 128 2.99 4.13 12.07
CA LYS A 128 2.16 5.17 12.66
C LYS A 128 1.68 4.70 14.03
N GLU A 129 2.07 5.42 15.07
CA GLU A 129 1.79 5.03 16.45
C GLU A 129 2.38 3.64 16.75
N ASP A 130 1.54 2.65 17.04
CA ASP A 130 1.92 1.26 17.33
C ASP A 130 1.63 0.28 16.17
N THR A 131 1.40 0.82 14.98
CA THR A 131 0.93 0.04 13.82
C THR A 131 1.86 0.16 12.63
N LEU A 132 2.26 -0.98 12.07
CA LEU A 132 2.94 -1.08 10.79
C LEU A 132 1.92 -0.88 9.65
N CYS A 133 2.05 0.19 8.89
CA CYS A 133 1.17 0.52 7.77
C CYS A 133 1.80 0.10 6.45
N ILE A 134 1.12 -0.79 5.73
CA ILE A 134 1.58 -1.36 4.46
C ILE A 134 0.75 -0.75 3.33
N PRO A 135 1.34 0.14 2.50
CA PRO A 135 0.63 0.71 1.35
C PRO A 135 0.27 -0.37 0.32
N THR A 136 -1.00 -0.40 -0.08
CA THR A 136 -1.52 -1.42 -0.99
C THR A 136 -2.42 -0.84 -2.08
N ALA A 137 -2.62 -1.61 -3.13
CA ALA A 137 -3.72 -1.48 -4.07
C ALA A 137 -4.90 -2.34 -3.56
N PHE A 138 -6.13 -1.92 -3.81
CA PHE A 138 -7.33 -2.67 -3.47
C PHE A 138 -8.17 -2.97 -4.72
N CYS A 139 -8.39 -4.25 -4.98
CA CYS A 139 -9.08 -4.75 -6.15
C CYS A 139 -10.20 -5.72 -5.75
N SER A 140 -11.28 -5.74 -6.53
CA SER A 140 -12.29 -6.78 -6.41
C SER A 140 -11.77 -8.15 -6.82
N TYR A 141 -12.50 -9.22 -6.50
CA TYR A 141 -12.15 -10.58 -6.94
C TYR A 141 -12.21 -10.75 -8.47
N THR A 142 -12.89 -9.86 -9.18
CA THR A 142 -12.95 -9.81 -10.64
C THR A 142 -11.93 -8.86 -11.26
N GLY A 143 -11.12 -8.19 -10.44
CA GLY A 143 -9.98 -7.36 -10.88
C GLY A 143 -10.29 -5.87 -11.09
N GLU A 144 -11.51 -5.41 -10.76
CA GLU A 144 -11.82 -3.99 -10.77
C GLU A 144 -11.12 -3.26 -9.62
N SER A 145 -10.70 -2.04 -9.89
CA SER A 145 -10.13 -1.16 -8.87
C SER A 145 -11.22 -0.69 -7.90
N LEU A 146 -10.99 -0.89 -6.61
CA LEU A 146 -11.87 -0.42 -5.54
C LEU A 146 -11.30 0.77 -4.78
N ASP A 147 -10.08 1.18 -5.12
CA ASP A 147 -9.36 2.33 -4.56
C ASP A 147 -9.06 3.38 -5.63
N THR A 148 -8.43 4.49 -5.23
CA THR A 148 -7.98 5.54 -6.14
C THR A 148 -6.55 5.34 -6.63
N LYS A 149 -5.75 4.53 -5.93
CA LYS A 149 -4.33 4.31 -6.24
C LYS A 149 -4.13 3.34 -7.42
N THR A 150 -4.92 2.29 -7.51
CA THR A 150 -4.80 1.30 -8.58
C THR A 150 -4.94 1.90 -9.98
N PRO A 151 -5.92 2.77 -10.29
CA PRO A 151 -5.96 3.47 -11.57
C PRO A 151 -4.72 4.30 -11.86
N LEU A 152 -4.19 5.00 -10.87
CA LEU A 152 -2.96 5.78 -11.00
C LEU A 152 -1.76 4.89 -11.34
N LEU A 153 -1.56 3.80 -10.60
CA LEU A 153 -0.48 2.85 -10.85
C LEU A 153 -0.57 2.21 -12.24
N LYS A 154 -1.78 1.85 -12.67
CA LYS A 154 -2.03 1.34 -14.03
C LYS A 154 -1.71 2.38 -15.10
N ALA A 155 -2.10 3.64 -14.90
CA ALA A 155 -1.79 4.74 -15.82
C ALA A 155 -0.28 4.98 -15.92
N MET A 156 0.42 5.04 -14.80
CA MET A 156 1.88 5.17 -14.76
C MET A 156 2.59 4.02 -15.46
N HIS A 157 2.11 2.79 -15.28
CA HIS A 157 2.64 1.63 -15.99
C HIS A 157 2.42 1.73 -17.49
N ALA A 158 1.24 2.13 -17.94
CA ALA A 158 0.92 2.31 -19.35
C ALA A 158 1.79 3.38 -20.00
N VAL A 159 2.00 4.52 -19.34
CA VAL A 159 2.91 5.59 -19.80
C VAL A 159 4.34 5.07 -19.89
N SER A 160 4.82 4.37 -18.86
CA SER A 160 6.16 3.78 -18.86
C SER A 160 6.36 2.83 -20.04
N LYS A 161 5.41 1.92 -20.28
CA LYS A 161 5.47 0.96 -21.39
C LYS A 161 5.58 1.65 -22.75
N GLN A 162 4.77 2.68 -23.00
CA GLN A 162 4.83 3.40 -24.29
C GLN A 162 6.07 4.28 -24.40
N GLY A 163 6.48 4.90 -23.27
CA GLY A 163 7.72 5.68 -23.25
C GLY A 163 8.97 4.86 -23.53
N VAL A 164 9.09 3.66 -22.94
CA VAL A 164 10.20 2.73 -23.26
C VAL A 164 10.18 2.33 -24.74
N ARG A 165 8.98 2.07 -25.30
CA ARG A 165 8.83 1.78 -26.72
C ARG A 165 9.34 2.95 -27.59
N LEU A 166 8.98 4.18 -27.21
CA LEU A 166 9.45 5.38 -27.92
C LEU A 166 10.97 5.53 -27.82
N MET A 167 11.57 5.33 -26.64
CA MET A 167 13.02 5.39 -26.46
C MET A 167 13.76 4.41 -27.36
N ARG A 168 13.23 3.20 -27.54
CA ARG A 168 13.79 2.20 -28.44
C ARG A 168 13.77 2.66 -29.91
N LEU A 169 12.72 3.35 -30.33
CA LEU A 169 12.66 3.93 -31.69
C LEU A 169 13.72 5.01 -31.93
N PHE A 170 14.18 5.69 -30.88
CA PHE A 170 15.30 6.62 -30.90
C PHE A 170 16.68 5.94 -30.69
N GLY A 171 16.73 4.61 -30.72
CA GLY A 171 17.99 3.84 -30.61
C GLY A 171 18.44 3.60 -29.15
N ASN A 172 17.67 3.96 -28.14
CA ASN A 172 18.01 3.67 -26.75
C ASN A 172 17.35 2.35 -26.30
N GLU A 173 18.13 1.28 -26.33
CA GLU A 173 17.68 -0.06 -25.92
C GLU A 173 17.87 -0.31 -24.41
N ASN A 174 18.60 0.55 -23.71
CA ASN A 174 18.97 0.35 -22.31
C ASN A 174 17.89 0.83 -21.33
N THR A 175 16.98 1.71 -21.76
CA THR A 175 15.90 2.21 -20.91
C THR A 175 14.95 1.08 -20.54
N LYS A 176 14.83 0.79 -19.24
CA LYS A 176 13.95 -0.25 -18.70
C LYS A 176 12.59 0.30 -18.27
N ARG A 177 12.59 1.52 -17.75
CA ARG A 177 11.39 2.16 -17.22
C ARG A 177 11.42 3.68 -17.40
N ILE A 178 10.23 4.27 -17.52
CA ILE A 178 10.02 5.72 -17.49
C ILE A 178 9.15 6.03 -16.28
N TYR A 179 9.56 7.02 -15.52
CA TYR A 179 8.85 7.45 -14.30
C TYR A 179 8.02 8.70 -14.61
N SER A 180 6.78 8.67 -14.17
CA SER A 180 5.91 9.84 -14.14
C SER A 180 6.00 10.48 -12.75
N TYR A 181 6.24 11.77 -12.71
CA TYR A 181 6.21 12.55 -11.47
C TYR A 181 4.93 13.36 -11.43
N VAL A 182 4.27 13.36 -10.28
CA VAL A 182 3.05 14.12 -10.05
C VAL A 182 3.15 14.84 -8.71
N GLY A 183 2.73 16.10 -8.69
CA GLY A 183 2.59 16.89 -7.48
C GLY A 183 1.10 17.09 -7.21
N PRO A 184 0.55 16.55 -6.11
CA PRO A 184 -0.83 16.81 -5.74
C PRO A 184 -1.01 18.26 -5.31
N GLU A 185 -2.12 18.87 -5.73
CA GLU A 185 -2.54 20.20 -5.33
C GLU A 185 -3.91 20.13 -4.64
N GLN A 186 -4.13 21.04 -3.71
CA GLN A 186 -5.43 21.23 -3.08
C GLN A 186 -6.03 22.54 -3.58
N GLU A 187 -7.23 22.45 -4.11
CA GLU A 187 -8.03 23.63 -4.47
C GLU A 187 -9.25 23.72 -3.54
N TYR A 188 -9.44 24.87 -2.95
CA TYR A 188 -10.56 25.09 -2.04
C TYR A 188 -10.99 26.56 -2.02
N PHE A 189 -12.24 26.75 -1.69
CA PHE A 189 -12.83 28.06 -1.47
C PHE A 189 -13.19 28.25 0.00
N LEU A 190 -12.95 29.44 0.52
CA LEU A 190 -13.49 29.81 1.81
C LEU A 190 -14.97 30.19 1.63
N VAL A 191 -15.84 29.50 2.34
CA VAL A 191 -17.28 29.74 2.32
C VAL A 191 -17.80 30.00 3.73
N ASP A 192 -18.86 30.80 3.83
CA ASP A 192 -19.56 31.01 5.09
C ASP A 192 -20.22 29.70 5.55
N LYS A 193 -19.89 29.26 6.77
CA LYS A 193 -20.34 27.98 7.31
C LYS A 193 -21.87 27.89 7.41
N GLU A 194 -22.53 28.97 7.82
CA GLU A 194 -24.00 28.96 7.98
C GLU A 194 -24.71 28.85 6.63
N LYS A 195 -24.14 29.49 5.60
CA LYS A 195 -24.66 29.38 4.23
C LYS A 195 -24.39 27.98 3.66
N TYR A 196 -23.21 27.42 3.90
CA TYR A 196 -22.87 26.05 3.49
C TYR A 196 -23.83 25.03 4.09
N LEU A 197 -24.11 25.13 5.40
CA LEU A 197 -25.04 24.21 6.09
C LEU A 197 -26.49 24.27 5.57
N LYS A 198 -26.86 25.34 4.83
CA LYS A 198 -28.18 25.45 4.17
C LYS A 198 -28.21 24.82 2.78
N ARG A 199 -27.12 24.24 2.32
CA ARG A 199 -26.95 23.66 1.00
C ARG A 199 -26.71 22.16 1.08
N PRO A 200 -27.77 21.34 1.23
CA PRO A 200 -27.65 19.87 1.30
C PRO A 200 -26.94 19.28 0.07
N ASP A 201 -27.11 19.89 -1.08
CA ASP A 201 -26.43 19.53 -2.32
C ASP A 201 -24.90 19.65 -2.23
N LEU A 202 -24.35 20.58 -1.43
CA LEU A 202 -22.92 20.73 -1.21
C LEU A 202 -22.39 19.87 -0.07
N ILE A 203 -23.26 19.40 0.81
CA ILE A 203 -22.90 18.58 1.98
C ILE A 203 -22.82 17.10 1.62
N TYR A 204 -23.70 16.65 0.73
CA TYR A 204 -23.92 15.23 0.43
C TYR A 204 -23.50 14.82 -0.99
N SER A 205 -22.93 15.73 -1.78
CA SER A 205 -22.43 15.44 -3.13
C SER A 205 -21.07 14.75 -3.16
#